data_99116e7efea6ea3db005075dad4f6ecf
#
_entry.id   99116e7efea6ea3db005075dad4f6ecf
#
_cell.length_a   1.000
_cell.length_b   1.000
_cell.length_c   1.000
_cell.angle_alpha   90.00
_cell.angle_beta   90.00
_cell.angle_gamma   90.00
#
_symmetry.space_group_name_H-M   'P 1'
#
loop_
_entity.id
_entity.type
_entity.pdbx_description
1 polymer ?
#
loop_
_entity_poly.entity_id
_entity_poly.type
_entity_poly.pdbx_seq_one_letter_code
_entity_poly.pdbx_strand_id
1 'polypeptide(L)'
;MNADDEIMHVVPVERHNAVIAAAYLARGYDDDETQSAVRIAQSASWHGVRTHNGIKALSLDDHFGSKVGGCVPRASIEKLPGRFPATEVWNAHRKLGQPVAEQAIETCIALAERYGIGQVSVDNAFHYLWGGGYVMEAARRGYIAYTNCTSAKTGVVPFGGKHATLGTNPHSWGFPTTDAVGFPIVIDWATSVIALGRVQQLAREGKSLPPDLALDKDGRMTTDPAQVAALLPFGQHKGYGLALADELFAALIGGSLPTIRGRDPVPGTKQTPCFYFQVIHPDALSSGAFSGGLAQIENVKAVLHDILSHGNEHCLLPGELEARWAKKCTNNGGLLFSRHEIRQLNQIAHKCGQPVFEVAEFPQADMT
;
A
#
# COMPACT_ATOMS: atom_id res chain seq x y z
N MET A 1 -20.96 13.79 -3.64
CA MET A 1 -20.49 14.30 -2.34
C MET A 1 -18.98 14.26 -2.38
N ASN A 2 -18.31 15.40 -2.22
CA ASN A 2 -16.86 15.40 -2.07
C ASN A 2 -16.50 14.63 -0.80
N ALA A 3 -15.31 14.02 -0.74
CA ALA A 3 -14.86 13.33 0.47
C ALA A 3 -14.86 14.27 1.70
N ASP A 4 -14.84 15.57 1.48
CA ASP A 4 -14.87 16.61 2.50
C ASP A 4 -16.27 16.84 3.14
N ASP A 5 -17.35 16.31 2.53
CA ASP A 5 -18.73 16.45 3.05
C ASP A 5 -19.19 15.24 3.88
N GLU A 6 -18.34 14.22 4.06
CA GLU A 6 -18.70 13.03 4.82
C GLU A 6 -18.40 13.24 6.32
N ILE A 7 -19.43 13.13 7.16
CA ILE A 7 -19.26 13.22 8.63
C ILE A 7 -18.39 12.06 9.10
N MET A 8 -17.24 12.41 9.68
CA MET A 8 -16.31 11.49 10.29
C MET A 8 -16.56 11.38 11.79
N HIS A 9 -16.34 10.21 12.35
CA HIS A 9 -16.46 9.92 13.78
C HIS A 9 -15.11 9.45 14.31
N VAL A 10 -14.81 9.86 15.54
CA VAL A 10 -13.54 9.51 16.21
C VAL A 10 -13.67 8.16 16.88
N VAL A 11 -12.99 7.17 16.37
CA VAL A 11 -12.95 5.80 16.92
C VAL A 11 -11.65 5.62 17.71
N PRO A 12 -11.72 5.19 18.99
CA PRO A 12 -10.52 4.90 19.77
C PRO A 12 -9.63 3.85 19.09
N VAL A 13 -8.34 4.11 19.08
CA VAL A 13 -7.33 3.24 18.42
C VAL A 13 -7.42 1.81 18.98
N GLU A 14 -7.56 1.69 20.28
CA GLU A 14 -7.60 0.40 20.99
C GLU A 14 -8.81 -0.43 20.55
N ARG A 15 -9.97 0.20 20.36
CA ARG A 15 -11.19 -0.51 19.89
C ARG A 15 -11.04 -1.00 18.44
N HIS A 16 -10.50 -0.15 17.56
CA HIS A 16 -10.20 -0.56 16.19
C HIS A 16 -9.23 -1.74 16.18
N ASN A 17 -8.13 -1.62 16.92
CA ASN A 17 -7.06 -2.63 16.94
C ASN A 17 -7.55 -3.97 17.52
N ALA A 18 -8.39 -3.94 18.58
CA ALA A 18 -8.97 -5.14 19.17
C ALA A 18 -9.82 -5.92 18.16
N VAL A 19 -10.64 -5.23 17.35
CA VAL A 19 -11.48 -5.87 16.33
C VAL A 19 -10.63 -6.46 15.21
N ILE A 20 -9.62 -5.72 14.73
CA ILE A 20 -8.72 -6.23 13.68
C ILE A 20 -7.92 -7.43 14.20
N ALA A 21 -7.38 -7.36 15.42
CA ALA A 21 -6.65 -8.47 16.03
C ALA A 21 -7.52 -9.72 16.16
N ALA A 22 -8.71 -9.59 16.75
CA ALA A 22 -9.63 -10.71 16.90
C ALA A 22 -10.01 -11.35 15.56
N ALA A 23 -10.13 -10.52 14.50
CA ALA A 23 -10.45 -11.01 13.18
C ALA A 23 -9.31 -11.83 12.54
N TYR A 24 -8.06 -11.45 12.75
CA TYR A 24 -6.89 -12.21 12.27
C TYR A 24 -6.68 -13.49 13.08
N LEU A 25 -6.76 -13.41 14.43
CA LEU A 25 -6.67 -14.60 15.29
C LEU A 25 -7.76 -15.64 14.94
N ALA A 26 -9.01 -15.21 14.70
CA ALA A 26 -10.10 -16.09 14.29
C ALA A 26 -9.87 -16.78 12.93
N ARG A 27 -8.93 -16.27 12.10
CA ARG A 27 -8.52 -16.86 10.83
C ARG A 27 -7.30 -17.79 10.96
N GLY A 28 -6.76 -17.98 12.17
CA GLY A 28 -5.68 -18.89 12.48
C GLY A 28 -4.27 -18.28 12.40
N TYR A 29 -4.16 -16.97 12.18
CA TYR A 29 -2.87 -16.27 12.27
C TYR A 29 -2.34 -16.29 13.70
N ASP A 30 -1.03 -16.26 13.87
CA ASP A 30 -0.40 -16.14 15.19
C ASP A 30 -0.36 -14.69 15.69
N ASP A 31 0.14 -14.50 16.90
CA ASP A 31 0.19 -13.18 17.53
C ASP A 31 1.10 -12.22 16.77
N ASP A 32 2.24 -12.66 16.26
CA ASP A 32 3.19 -11.82 15.52
C ASP A 32 2.60 -11.35 14.19
N GLU A 33 1.99 -12.26 13.44
CA GLU A 33 1.27 -11.95 12.19
C GLU A 33 0.12 -10.99 12.45
N THR A 34 -0.63 -11.24 13.50
CA THR A 34 -1.76 -10.40 13.91
C THR A 34 -1.32 -9.00 14.29
N GLN A 35 -0.25 -8.86 15.08
CA GLN A 35 0.27 -7.55 15.48
C GLN A 35 0.81 -6.75 14.27
N SER A 36 1.50 -7.40 13.34
CA SER A 36 1.92 -6.76 12.08
C SER A 36 0.72 -6.25 11.27
N ALA A 37 -0.31 -7.09 11.12
CA ALA A 37 -1.52 -6.70 10.41
C ALA A 37 -2.24 -5.53 11.08
N VAL A 38 -2.32 -5.52 12.41
CA VAL A 38 -2.90 -4.42 13.19
C VAL A 38 -2.12 -3.13 13.01
N ARG A 39 -0.77 -3.16 13.10
CA ARG A 39 0.07 -1.96 12.92
C ARG A 39 -0.15 -1.33 11.55
N ILE A 40 -0.13 -2.11 10.49
CA ILE A 40 -0.31 -1.60 9.13
C ILE A 40 -1.75 -1.11 8.90
N ALA A 41 -2.77 -1.81 9.41
CA ALA A 41 -4.16 -1.38 9.32
C ALA A 41 -4.41 -0.07 10.09
N GLN A 42 -3.82 0.07 11.28
CA GLN A 42 -3.85 1.30 12.06
C GLN A 42 -3.13 2.43 11.33
N SER A 43 -1.91 2.19 10.84
CA SER A 43 -1.12 3.19 10.11
C SER A 43 -1.86 3.71 8.87
N ALA A 44 -2.43 2.82 8.08
CA ALA A 44 -3.23 3.20 6.92
C ALA A 44 -4.45 4.06 7.31
N SER A 45 -5.16 3.68 8.36
CA SER A 45 -6.31 4.45 8.87
C SER A 45 -5.88 5.81 9.45
N TRP A 46 -4.74 5.85 10.16
CA TRP A 46 -4.17 7.06 10.74
C TRP A 46 -3.74 8.10 9.69
N HIS A 47 -3.38 7.63 8.49
CA HIS A 47 -2.98 8.47 7.36
C HIS A 47 -4.08 8.65 6.30
N GLY A 48 -5.31 8.22 6.60
CA GLY A 48 -6.46 8.40 5.69
C GLY A 48 -6.46 7.49 4.44
N VAL A 49 -5.64 6.44 4.44
CA VAL A 49 -5.57 5.50 3.32
C VAL A 49 -6.70 4.49 3.39
N ARG A 50 -7.92 4.97 3.12
CA ARG A 50 -9.18 4.21 3.28
C ARG A 50 -9.28 2.99 2.36
N THR A 51 -8.55 3.00 1.25
CA THR A 51 -8.54 1.90 0.27
C THR A 51 -7.67 0.71 0.70
N HIS A 52 -6.81 0.88 1.72
CA HIS A 52 -5.86 -0.13 2.18
C HIS A 52 -5.82 -0.24 3.72
N ASN A 53 -6.94 0.00 4.39
CA ASN A 53 -7.11 -0.15 5.84
C ASN A 53 -7.46 -1.60 6.24
N GLY A 54 -7.72 -1.82 7.52
CA GLY A 54 -8.05 -3.15 8.06
C GLY A 54 -9.29 -3.79 7.45
N ILE A 55 -10.31 -3.00 7.08
CA ILE A 55 -11.53 -3.49 6.41
C ILE A 55 -11.16 -4.12 5.06
N LYS A 56 -10.33 -3.43 4.29
CA LYS A 56 -9.85 -3.94 2.99
C LYS A 56 -8.95 -5.16 3.15
N ALA A 57 -8.06 -5.15 4.13
CA ALA A 57 -7.15 -6.26 4.42
C ALA A 57 -7.92 -7.56 4.70
N LEU A 58 -8.92 -7.50 5.58
CA LEU A 58 -9.74 -8.65 5.92
C LEU A 58 -10.64 -9.11 4.75
N SER A 59 -11.13 -8.18 3.94
CA SER A 59 -11.84 -8.51 2.71
C SER A 59 -10.95 -9.25 1.70
N LEU A 60 -9.69 -8.84 1.56
CA LEU A 60 -8.73 -9.55 0.70
C LEU A 60 -8.42 -10.94 1.22
N ASP A 61 -8.26 -11.10 2.54
CA ASP A 61 -8.05 -12.41 3.14
C ASP A 61 -9.26 -13.33 2.94
N ASP A 62 -10.48 -12.82 3.10
CA ASP A 62 -11.71 -13.60 2.89
C ASP A 62 -11.85 -14.12 1.45
N HIS A 63 -11.38 -13.36 0.45
CA HIS A 63 -11.55 -13.71 -0.96
C HIS A 63 -10.35 -14.44 -1.57
N PHE A 64 -9.14 -14.15 -1.12
CA PHE A 64 -7.89 -14.61 -1.75
C PHE A 64 -6.89 -15.19 -0.75
N GLY A 65 -7.14 -15.10 0.55
CA GLY A 65 -6.19 -15.41 1.61
C GLY A 65 -6.40 -16.78 2.24
N SER A 66 -6.47 -16.82 3.56
CA SER A 66 -6.42 -18.03 4.39
C SER A 66 -7.51 -19.05 4.06
N LYS A 67 -8.74 -18.59 3.76
CA LYS A 67 -9.88 -19.48 3.48
C LYS A 67 -9.76 -20.26 2.16
N VAL A 68 -9.06 -19.71 1.19
CA VAL A 68 -8.92 -20.31 -0.15
C VAL A 68 -7.49 -20.79 -0.42
N GLY A 69 -6.63 -20.79 0.60
CA GLY A 69 -5.26 -21.30 0.50
C GLY A 69 -4.27 -20.36 -0.21
N GLY A 70 -4.67 -19.12 -0.51
CA GLY A 70 -3.77 -18.10 -1.07
C GLY A 70 -2.82 -17.51 -0.01
N CYS A 71 -3.21 -17.57 1.27
CA CYS A 71 -2.35 -17.28 2.41
C CYS A 71 -2.30 -18.50 3.34
N VAL A 72 -1.14 -18.77 3.92
CA VAL A 72 -0.93 -19.83 4.89
C VAL A 72 -0.59 -19.20 6.23
N PRO A 73 -1.54 -19.15 7.18
CA PRO A 73 -1.26 -18.66 8.52
C PRO A 73 -0.10 -19.42 9.16
N ARG A 74 0.75 -18.71 9.90
CA ARG A 74 1.92 -19.24 10.59
C ARG A 74 3.02 -19.81 9.68
N ALA A 75 2.97 -19.55 8.37
CA ALA A 75 4.05 -19.93 7.48
C ALA A 75 5.35 -19.24 7.90
N SER A 76 6.48 -19.88 7.69
CA SER A 76 7.82 -19.32 7.94
C SER A 76 8.37 -18.67 6.68
N ILE A 77 9.23 -17.67 6.87
CA ILE A 77 10.03 -17.09 5.79
C ILE A 77 11.31 -17.94 5.67
N GLU A 78 11.57 -18.41 4.46
CA GLU A 78 12.83 -19.08 4.11
C GLU A 78 13.76 -18.09 3.42
N LYS A 79 14.92 -17.84 4.02
CA LYS A 79 15.98 -17.06 3.40
C LYS A 79 16.81 -17.96 2.50
N LEU A 80 16.79 -17.67 1.20
CA LEU A 80 17.55 -18.45 0.22
C LEU A 80 19.02 -18.00 0.20
N PRO A 81 19.97 -18.90 -0.15
CA PRO A 81 21.37 -18.54 -0.27
C PRO A 81 21.58 -17.37 -1.25
N GLY A 82 22.10 -16.24 -0.76
CA GLY A 82 22.40 -15.05 -1.54
C GLY A 82 23.84 -15.03 -2.05
N ARG A 83 24.06 -14.45 -3.23
CA ARG A 83 25.39 -14.27 -3.81
C ARG A 83 26.05 -12.96 -3.39
N PHE A 84 25.24 -11.93 -3.16
CA PHE A 84 25.72 -10.57 -2.92
C PHE A 84 25.42 -10.13 -1.48
N PRO A 85 26.39 -9.49 -0.79
CA PRO A 85 26.22 -9.20 0.64
C PRO A 85 25.17 -8.15 0.97
N ALA A 86 24.80 -7.27 0.02
CA ALA A 86 23.80 -6.23 0.20
C ALA A 86 22.37 -6.69 -0.21
N THR A 87 22.18 -7.98 -0.50
CA THR A 87 20.90 -8.48 -1.03
C THR A 87 20.48 -9.76 -0.33
N GLU A 88 19.18 -9.91 -0.09
CA GLU A 88 18.57 -11.16 0.34
C GLU A 88 17.44 -11.58 -0.60
N VAL A 89 17.24 -12.87 -0.75
CA VAL A 89 16.14 -13.47 -1.53
C VAL A 89 15.38 -14.42 -0.61
N TRP A 90 14.06 -14.23 -0.53
CA TRP A 90 13.20 -14.96 0.38
C TRP A 90 12.08 -15.71 -0.35
N ASN A 91 11.74 -16.90 0.16
CA ASN A 91 10.47 -17.56 -0.12
C ASN A 91 9.57 -17.40 1.11
N ALA A 92 8.45 -16.72 0.95
CA ALA A 92 7.54 -16.46 2.07
C ALA A 92 6.51 -17.59 2.28
N HIS A 93 6.51 -18.66 1.49
CA HIS A 93 5.61 -19.81 1.62
C HIS A 93 4.12 -19.42 1.78
N ARG A 94 3.69 -18.37 1.09
CA ARG A 94 2.36 -17.77 1.17
C ARG A 94 2.03 -17.17 2.55
N LYS A 95 3.04 -16.77 3.31
CA LYS A 95 2.84 -16.05 4.57
C LYS A 95 2.09 -14.75 4.36
N LEU A 96 1.38 -14.28 5.39
CA LEU A 96 0.76 -12.96 5.44
C LEU A 96 1.77 -11.87 5.05
N GLY A 97 1.39 -10.98 4.12
CA GLY A 97 2.33 -10.04 3.52
C GLY A 97 2.84 -8.95 4.46
N GLN A 98 2.04 -8.53 5.45
CA GLN A 98 2.43 -7.45 6.38
C GLN A 98 3.67 -7.81 7.22
N PRO A 99 3.75 -8.93 7.95
CA PRO A 99 4.96 -9.28 8.68
C PRO A 99 6.16 -9.54 7.76
N VAL A 100 5.93 -10.05 6.55
CA VAL A 100 6.99 -10.23 5.55
C VAL A 100 7.56 -8.88 5.12
N ALA A 101 6.72 -7.90 4.83
CA ALA A 101 7.13 -6.57 4.41
C ALA A 101 7.83 -5.79 5.53
N GLU A 102 7.33 -5.87 6.78
CA GLU A 102 8.01 -5.26 7.94
C GLU A 102 9.42 -5.85 8.12
N GLN A 103 9.55 -7.17 8.07
CA GLN A 103 10.85 -7.81 8.19
C GLN A 103 11.77 -7.48 7.01
N ALA A 104 11.23 -7.36 5.79
CA ALA A 104 12.00 -7.01 4.61
C ALA A 104 12.56 -5.60 4.69
N ILE A 105 11.75 -4.60 5.10
CA ILE A 105 12.23 -3.22 5.22
C ILE A 105 13.29 -3.08 6.33
N GLU A 106 13.10 -3.76 7.48
CA GLU A 106 14.11 -3.79 8.55
C GLU A 106 15.42 -4.42 8.10
N THR A 107 15.35 -5.52 7.34
CA THR A 107 16.54 -6.15 6.76
C THR A 107 17.21 -5.23 5.75
N CYS A 108 16.44 -4.54 4.88
CA CYS A 108 17.00 -3.56 3.95
C CYS A 108 17.71 -2.42 4.67
N ILE A 109 17.15 -1.91 5.78
CA ILE A 109 17.78 -0.87 6.59
C ILE A 109 19.11 -1.36 7.17
N ALA A 110 19.13 -2.55 7.77
CA ALA A 110 20.35 -3.12 8.33
C ALA A 110 21.45 -3.36 7.27
N LEU A 111 21.05 -3.75 6.06
CA LEU A 111 21.97 -3.88 4.92
C LEU A 111 22.46 -2.51 4.44
N ALA A 112 21.57 -1.52 4.37
CA ALA A 112 21.93 -0.15 3.95
C ALA A 112 22.90 0.52 4.94
N GLU A 113 22.76 0.31 6.24
CA GLU A 113 23.72 0.74 7.26
C GLU A 113 25.13 0.21 7.00
N ARG A 114 25.22 -1.03 6.57
CA ARG A 114 26.51 -1.71 6.36
C ARG A 114 27.12 -1.45 4.99
N TYR A 115 26.28 -1.34 3.96
CA TYR A 115 26.74 -1.35 2.56
C TYR A 115 26.33 -0.11 1.77
N GLY A 116 25.61 0.84 2.39
CA GLY A 116 25.06 2.01 1.71
C GLY A 116 23.74 1.74 0.97
N ILE A 117 23.44 0.48 0.67
CA ILE A 117 22.22 0.01 0.03
C ILE A 117 21.85 -1.37 0.53
N GLY A 118 20.56 -1.64 0.69
CA GLY A 118 20.04 -2.96 1.02
C GLY A 118 18.87 -3.32 0.12
N GLN A 119 18.78 -4.58 -0.29
CA GLN A 119 17.68 -5.10 -1.11
C GLN A 119 17.16 -6.41 -0.55
N VAL A 120 15.83 -6.58 -0.58
CA VAL A 120 15.17 -7.85 -0.29
C VAL A 120 14.16 -8.13 -1.39
N SER A 121 14.30 -9.28 -2.03
CA SER A 121 13.36 -9.81 -3.00
C SER A 121 12.56 -10.93 -2.36
N VAL A 122 11.25 -10.88 -2.43
CA VAL A 122 10.37 -11.87 -1.80
C VAL A 122 9.49 -12.52 -2.85
N ASP A 123 9.58 -13.83 -2.92
CA ASP A 123 8.69 -14.65 -3.70
C ASP A 123 7.62 -15.30 -2.82
N ASN A 124 6.48 -15.65 -3.44
CA ASN A 124 5.47 -16.50 -2.83
C ASN A 124 4.92 -15.91 -1.51
N ALA A 125 4.60 -14.61 -1.50
CA ALA A 125 3.97 -13.93 -0.38
C ALA A 125 2.47 -13.74 -0.60
N PHE A 126 1.73 -13.41 0.46
CA PHE A 126 0.38 -12.86 0.34
C PHE A 126 0.44 -11.32 0.42
N HIS A 127 -0.63 -10.66 0.08
CA HIS A 127 -0.73 -9.20 -0.04
C HIS A 127 -0.23 -8.44 1.20
N TYR A 128 0.66 -7.43 1.02
CA TYR A 128 1.22 -6.63 2.12
C TYR A 128 0.43 -5.35 2.46
N LEU A 129 -0.64 -5.09 1.74
CA LEU A 129 -1.62 -4.01 1.90
C LEU A 129 -1.15 -2.66 1.35
N TRP A 130 -0.44 -1.82 2.11
CA TRP A 130 -0.07 -0.45 1.77
C TRP A 130 1.44 -0.26 1.73
N GLY A 131 2.01 -0.18 0.52
CA GLY A 131 3.46 0.01 0.32
C GLY A 131 3.99 1.33 0.88
N GLY A 132 3.19 2.40 0.76
CA GLY A 132 3.51 3.73 1.29
C GLY A 132 3.82 3.74 2.79
N GLY A 133 3.18 2.88 3.58
CA GLY A 133 3.44 2.78 5.02
C GLY A 133 4.85 2.32 5.36
N TYR A 134 5.37 1.34 4.64
CA TYR A 134 6.72 0.81 4.89
C TYR A 134 7.81 1.80 4.49
N VAL A 135 7.67 2.42 3.32
CA VAL A 135 8.66 3.42 2.87
C VAL A 135 8.60 4.70 3.70
N MET A 136 7.43 5.06 4.22
CA MET A 136 7.25 6.18 5.13
C MET A 136 8.01 5.95 6.44
N GLU A 137 7.94 4.75 7.01
CA GLU A 137 8.62 4.41 8.24
C GLU A 137 10.15 4.46 8.07
N ALA A 138 10.66 3.90 6.97
CA ALA A 138 12.08 4.01 6.66
C ALA A 138 12.51 5.49 6.45
N ALA A 139 11.68 6.29 5.79
CA ALA A 139 11.96 7.70 5.55
C ALA A 139 11.96 8.54 6.84
N ARG A 140 11.09 8.23 7.81
CA ARG A 140 11.11 8.85 9.15
C ARG A 140 12.40 8.57 9.91
N ARG A 141 13.05 7.43 9.61
CA ARG A 141 14.33 7.02 10.20
C ARG A 141 15.54 7.53 9.43
N GLY A 142 15.34 8.37 8.42
CA GLY A 142 16.42 9.02 7.67
C GLY A 142 16.85 8.31 6.40
N TYR A 143 16.16 7.25 5.94
CA TYR A 143 16.53 6.50 4.74
C TYR A 143 15.68 6.86 3.53
N ILE A 144 16.23 6.65 2.35
CA ILE A 144 15.46 6.61 1.12
C ILE A 144 14.99 5.16 0.94
N ALA A 145 13.70 4.96 0.73
CA ALA A 145 13.14 3.62 0.58
C ALA A 145 12.28 3.51 -0.67
N TYR A 146 12.28 2.32 -1.25
CA TYR A 146 11.45 1.96 -2.39
C TYR A 146 10.88 0.56 -2.21
N THR A 147 9.62 0.38 -2.61
CA THR A 147 9.03 -0.95 -2.76
C THR A 147 8.11 -0.99 -3.97
N ASN A 148 8.02 -2.15 -4.59
CA ASN A 148 6.99 -2.51 -5.55
C ASN A 148 6.47 -3.92 -5.27
N CYS A 149 5.32 -4.24 -5.84
CA CYS A 149 4.82 -5.60 -5.82
C CYS A 149 3.92 -5.88 -7.02
N THR A 150 3.83 -7.15 -7.39
CA THR A 150 2.77 -7.60 -8.28
C THR A 150 1.47 -7.78 -7.52
N SER A 151 0.36 -7.43 -8.15
CA SER A 151 -0.96 -7.63 -7.55
C SER A 151 -1.37 -9.10 -7.54
N ALA A 152 -2.16 -9.49 -6.55
CA ALA A 152 -2.76 -10.83 -6.50
C ALA A 152 -3.80 -11.09 -7.61
N LYS A 153 -4.22 -10.07 -8.36
CA LYS A 153 -5.28 -10.16 -9.38
C LYS A 153 -4.98 -9.24 -10.56
N THR A 154 -5.28 -9.68 -11.77
CA THR A 154 -5.25 -8.80 -12.93
C THR A 154 -6.43 -7.83 -12.91
N GLY A 155 -6.21 -6.63 -13.36
CA GLY A 155 -7.21 -5.56 -13.41
C GLY A 155 -6.83 -4.42 -14.33
N VAL A 156 -5.63 -4.44 -14.92
CA VAL A 156 -5.11 -3.39 -15.78
C VAL A 156 -4.79 -3.97 -17.17
N VAL A 157 -5.21 -3.26 -18.21
CA VAL A 157 -4.92 -3.63 -19.59
C VAL A 157 -3.52 -3.11 -19.99
N PRO A 158 -2.73 -3.86 -20.77
CA PRO A 158 -1.53 -3.30 -21.41
C PRO A 158 -1.90 -2.15 -22.34
N PHE A 159 -1.01 -1.17 -22.48
CA PHE A 159 -1.24 -0.05 -23.40
C PHE A 159 -1.50 -0.56 -24.82
N GLY A 160 -2.62 -0.14 -25.42
CA GLY A 160 -3.10 -0.62 -26.71
C GLY A 160 -3.79 -1.99 -26.70
N GLY A 161 -3.85 -2.66 -25.54
CA GLY A 161 -4.56 -3.93 -25.37
C GLY A 161 -6.05 -3.77 -25.13
N LYS A 162 -6.76 -4.91 -25.00
CA LYS A 162 -8.21 -4.95 -24.80
C LYS A 162 -8.63 -5.68 -23.52
N HIS A 163 -7.76 -6.51 -22.96
CA HIS A 163 -8.09 -7.35 -21.81
C HIS A 163 -7.05 -7.20 -20.70
N ALA A 164 -7.50 -7.25 -19.44
CA ALA A 164 -6.63 -7.14 -18.29
C ALA A 164 -5.70 -8.35 -18.18
N THR A 165 -4.39 -8.10 -18.27
CA THR A 165 -3.35 -9.11 -18.06
C THR A 165 -2.30 -8.65 -17.04
N LEU A 166 -2.40 -7.42 -16.57
CA LEU A 166 -1.53 -6.83 -15.54
C LEU A 166 -2.33 -6.59 -14.27
N GLY A 167 -1.63 -6.58 -13.14
CA GLY A 167 -2.15 -6.06 -11.89
C GLY A 167 -2.13 -4.54 -11.81
N THR A 168 -2.56 -3.99 -10.69
CA THR A 168 -2.39 -2.56 -10.38
C THR A 168 -0.95 -2.20 -10.01
N ASN A 169 -0.14 -3.19 -9.76
CA ASN A 169 1.32 -3.19 -9.61
C ASN A 169 1.85 -1.87 -9.06
N PRO A 170 1.70 -1.65 -7.73
CA PRO A 170 2.01 -0.36 -7.12
C PRO A 170 3.51 -0.15 -6.94
N HIS A 171 3.88 1.12 -6.97
CA HIS A 171 5.20 1.61 -6.60
C HIS A 171 5.09 2.56 -5.42
N SER A 172 6.02 2.47 -4.47
CA SER A 172 6.08 3.39 -3.34
C SER A 172 7.50 3.86 -3.10
N TRP A 173 7.70 5.16 -3.02
CA TRP A 173 8.95 5.81 -2.64
C TRP A 173 8.78 6.59 -1.35
N GLY A 174 9.77 6.55 -0.46
CA GLY A 174 9.86 7.37 0.74
C GLY A 174 11.17 8.14 0.77
N PHE A 175 11.10 9.43 1.08
CA PHE A 175 12.26 10.33 1.18
C PHE A 175 12.32 10.97 2.56
N PRO A 176 13.51 11.07 3.21
CA PRO A 176 13.68 11.59 4.57
C PRO A 176 13.64 13.13 4.60
N THR A 177 12.48 13.71 4.37
CA THR A 177 12.25 15.15 4.26
C THR A 177 11.57 15.78 5.48
N THR A 178 11.42 15.04 6.59
CA THR A 178 10.72 15.51 7.80
C THR A 178 11.31 16.83 8.32
N ASP A 179 12.62 16.97 8.35
CA ASP A 179 13.30 18.20 8.81
C ASP A 179 13.19 19.35 7.80
N ALA A 180 12.82 19.06 6.55
CA ALA A 180 12.65 20.08 5.53
C ALA A 180 11.21 20.63 5.45
N VAL A 181 10.21 19.76 5.52
CA VAL A 181 8.80 20.13 5.28
C VAL A 181 7.84 19.63 6.36
N GLY A 182 8.33 19.02 7.44
CA GLY A 182 7.52 18.54 8.58
C GLY A 182 6.97 17.13 8.43
N PHE A 183 7.18 16.47 7.28
CA PHE A 183 6.76 15.10 7.01
C PHE A 183 7.70 14.43 5.99
N PRO A 184 7.78 13.10 5.94
CA PRO A 184 8.48 12.41 4.85
C PRO A 184 7.66 12.52 3.57
N ILE A 185 8.29 12.88 2.45
CA ILE A 185 7.66 12.79 1.13
C ILE A 185 7.48 11.31 0.81
N VAL A 186 6.22 10.92 0.53
CA VAL A 186 5.85 9.57 0.14
C VAL A 186 5.12 9.64 -1.20
N ILE A 187 5.71 9.02 -2.21
CA ILE A 187 5.13 8.92 -3.54
C ILE A 187 4.62 7.47 -3.68
N ASP A 188 3.31 7.28 -3.58
CA ASP A 188 2.67 5.97 -3.57
C ASP A 188 1.52 5.94 -4.57
N TRP A 189 1.59 5.03 -5.53
CA TRP A 189 0.58 4.93 -6.59
C TRP A 189 0.42 3.53 -7.15
N ALA A 190 -0.79 3.21 -7.62
CA ALA A 190 -1.03 2.11 -8.52
C ALA A 190 -0.71 2.51 -9.97
N THR A 191 -0.34 1.57 -10.82
CA THR A 191 -0.08 1.86 -12.25
C THR A 191 -1.35 2.04 -13.08
N SER A 192 -2.54 1.84 -12.49
CA SER A 192 -3.83 2.18 -13.10
C SER A 192 -4.17 3.66 -12.98
N VAL A 193 -4.88 4.21 -13.96
CA VAL A 193 -5.31 5.62 -13.99
C VAL A 193 -6.32 5.96 -12.89
N ILE A 194 -7.02 4.97 -12.37
CA ILE A 194 -7.99 5.08 -11.27
C ILE A 194 -7.92 3.83 -10.40
N ALA A 195 -8.13 3.98 -9.10
CA ALA A 195 -8.22 2.85 -8.20
C ALA A 195 -9.54 2.07 -8.40
N LEU A 196 -9.50 0.75 -8.37
CA LEU A 196 -10.70 -0.10 -8.48
C LEU A 196 -11.72 0.21 -7.35
N GLY A 197 -11.23 0.54 -6.16
CA GLY A 197 -12.10 0.98 -5.06
C GLY A 197 -12.92 2.24 -5.38
N ARG A 198 -12.36 3.17 -6.15
CA ARG A 198 -13.07 4.37 -6.62
C ARG A 198 -14.14 4.02 -7.65
N VAL A 199 -13.85 3.10 -8.56
CA VAL A 199 -14.86 2.57 -9.51
C VAL A 199 -16.05 1.97 -8.76
N GLN A 200 -15.78 1.11 -7.77
CA GLN A 200 -16.81 0.50 -6.95
C GLN A 200 -17.62 1.52 -6.14
N GLN A 201 -16.98 2.59 -5.68
CA GLN A 201 -17.65 3.68 -5.00
C GLN A 201 -18.63 4.40 -5.95
N LEU A 202 -18.18 4.78 -7.15
CA LEU A 202 -19.01 5.44 -8.15
C LEU A 202 -20.21 4.55 -8.55
N ALA A 203 -20.00 3.24 -8.68
CA ALA A 203 -21.09 2.29 -8.92
C ALA A 203 -22.16 2.34 -7.81
N ARG A 204 -21.75 2.35 -6.53
CA ARG A 204 -22.68 2.45 -5.40
C ARG A 204 -23.40 3.80 -5.31
N GLU A 205 -22.75 4.86 -5.76
CA GLU A 205 -23.33 6.22 -5.81
C GLU A 205 -24.22 6.44 -7.05
N GLY A 206 -24.31 5.46 -7.95
CA GLY A 206 -25.07 5.61 -9.22
C GLY A 206 -24.47 6.66 -10.16
N LYS A 207 -23.15 6.93 -10.05
CA LYS A 207 -22.43 7.92 -10.83
C LYS A 207 -21.60 7.25 -11.93
N SER A 208 -21.47 7.92 -13.06
CA SER A 208 -20.60 7.49 -14.16
C SER A 208 -19.11 7.76 -13.83
N LEU A 209 -18.25 6.99 -14.47
CA LEU A 209 -16.81 7.27 -14.55
C LEU A 209 -16.55 8.46 -15.49
N PRO A 210 -15.52 9.24 -15.26
CA PRO A 210 -14.92 10.06 -16.31
C PRO A 210 -14.54 9.20 -17.53
N PRO A 211 -14.52 9.78 -18.75
CA PRO A 211 -14.08 9.05 -19.94
C PRO A 211 -12.61 8.62 -19.85
N ASP A 212 -12.22 7.67 -20.66
CA ASP A 212 -10.84 7.22 -20.87
C ASP A 212 -10.15 6.63 -19.63
N LEU A 213 -10.92 5.94 -18.75
CA LEU A 213 -10.37 5.31 -17.54
C LEU A 213 -10.47 3.79 -17.55
N ALA A 214 -11.43 3.22 -18.29
CA ALA A 214 -11.74 1.80 -18.18
C ALA A 214 -12.32 1.21 -19.48
N LEU A 215 -12.20 -0.12 -19.59
CA LEU A 215 -12.77 -0.92 -20.66
C LEU A 215 -13.82 -1.88 -20.11
N ASP A 216 -14.82 -2.17 -20.93
CA ASP A 216 -15.79 -3.24 -20.72
C ASP A 216 -15.20 -4.63 -21.07
N LYS A 217 -16.01 -5.68 -20.93
CA LYS A 217 -15.63 -7.07 -21.26
C LYS A 217 -15.27 -7.30 -22.73
N ASP A 218 -15.74 -6.44 -23.64
CA ASP A 218 -15.47 -6.52 -25.07
C ASP A 218 -14.26 -5.67 -25.48
N GLY A 219 -13.58 -5.03 -24.51
CA GLY A 219 -12.42 -4.17 -24.73
C GLY A 219 -12.76 -2.80 -25.32
N ARG A 220 -14.00 -2.33 -25.11
CA ARG A 220 -14.45 -0.99 -25.52
C ARG A 220 -14.42 -0.04 -24.32
N MET A 221 -14.18 1.25 -24.58
CA MET A 221 -14.26 2.27 -23.54
C MET A 221 -15.64 2.29 -22.88
N THR A 222 -15.65 2.37 -21.56
CA THR A 222 -16.89 2.50 -20.79
C THR A 222 -16.79 3.58 -19.70
N THR A 223 -17.88 4.30 -19.51
CA THR A 223 -18.09 5.20 -18.38
C THR A 223 -19.07 4.63 -17.35
N ASP A 224 -19.63 3.46 -17.60
CA ASP A 224 -20.50 2.76 -16.65
C ASP A 224 -19.66 1.89 -15.70
N PRO A 225 -19.62 2.24 -14.39
CA PRO A 225 -18.84 1.49 -13.43
C PRO A 225 -19.22 0.00 -13.31
N ALA A 226 -20.48 -0.34 -13.61
CA ALA A 226 -20.98 -1.72 -13.57
C ALA A 226 -20.44 -2.58 -14.72
N GLN A 227 -19.99 -1.94 -15.81
CA GLN A 227 -19.46 -2.59 -17.01
C GLN A 227 -17.93 -2.73 -16.99
N VAL A 228 -17.25 -2.17 -16.00
CA VAL A 228 -15.79 -2.17 -15.97
C VAL A 228 -15.23 -3.57 -15.82
N ALA A 229 -14.47 -4.01 -16.82
CA ALA A 229 -13.73 -5.26 -16.84
C ALA A 229 -12.21 -5.05 -16.71
N ALA A 230 -11.70 -3.90 -17.15
CA ALA A 230 -10.28 -3.54 -17.00
C ALA A 230 -10.10 -2.03 -16.86
N LEU A 231 -9.06 -1.63 -16.12
CA LEU A 231 -8.62 -0.24 -15.98
C LEU A 231 -7.52 0.07 -16.99
N LEU A 232 -7.42 1.32 -17.41
CA LEU A 232 -6.30 1.78 -18.22
C LEU A 232 -5.09 2.10 -17.33
N PRO A 233 -3.86 1.97 -17.86
CA PRO A 233 -2.67 2.44 -17.16
C PRO A 233 -2.59 3.98 -17.17
N PHE A 234 -2.14 4.58 -16.06
CA PHE A 234 -1.95 6.03 -15.99
C PHE A 234 -0.90 6.50 -17.01
N GLY A 235 -1.08 7.70 -17.57
CA GLY A 235 -0.14 8.24 -18.55
C GLY A 235 0.11 7.27 -19.72
N GLN A 236 -0.84 6.41 -20.04
CA GLN A 236 -0.82 5.48 -21.17
C GLN A 236 0.38 4.50 -21.10
N HIS A 237 1.35 4.60 -22.04
CA HIS A 237 2.54 3.74 -22.09
C HIS A 237 3.44 3.87 -20.84
N LYS A 238 3.37 4.98 -20.09
CA LYS A 238 4.22 5.21 -18.91
C LYS A 238 3.83 4.29 -17.76
N GLY A 239 2.55 4.30 -17.37
CA GLY A 239 2.03 3.39 -16.36
C GLY A 239 2.11 1.93 -16.80
N TYR A 240 1.88 1.64 -18.10
CA TYR A 240 2.13 0.31 -18.63
C TYR A 240 3.58 -0.14 -18.47
N GLY A 241 4.55 0.74 -18.79
CA GLY A 241 5.96 0.43 -18.62
C GLY A 241 6.35 0.10 -17.18
N LEU A 242 5.81 0.85 -16.21
CA LEU A 242 6.02 0.58 -14.79
C LEU A 242 5.36 -0.74 -14.35
N ALA A 243 4.12 -1.00 -14.76
CA ALA A 243 3.46 -2.27 -14.47
C ALA A 243 4.21 -3.47 -15.04
N LEU A 244 4.75 -3.32 -16.26
CA LEU A 244 5.58 -4.35 -16.90
C LEU A 244 6.89 -4.56 -16.14
N ALA A 245 7.52 -3.50 -15.65
CA ALA A 245 8.72 -3.61 -14.84
C ALA A 245 8.48 -4.48 -13.58
N ASP A 246 7.36 -4.29 -12.89
CA ASP A 246 6.99 -5.12 -11.72
C ASP A 246 6.80 -6.60 -12.09
N GLU A 247 6.16 -6.88 -13.23
CA GLU A 247 6.02 -8.26 -13.70
C GLU A 247 7.38 -8.88 -14.08
N LEU A 248 8.30 -8.10 -14.63
CA LEU A 248 9.65 -8.57 -14.93
C LEU A 248 10.49 -8.77 -13.68
N PHE A 249 10.39 -7.89 -12.68
CA PHE A 249 10.96 -8.14 -11.35
C PHE A 249 10.44 -9.44 -10.76
N ALA A 250 9.12 -9.63 -10.77
CA ALA A 250 8.51 -10.85 -10.27
C ALA A 250 8.97 -12.09 -11.04
N ALA A 251 9.05 -12.02 -12.36
CA ALA A 251 9.56 -13.13 -13.18
C ALA A 251 11.01 -13.50 -12.84
N LEU A 252 11.87 -12.52 -12.60
CA LEU A 252 13.27 -12.72 -12.20
C LEU A 252 13.41 -13.26 -10.77
N ILE A 253 12.48 -12.90 -9.87
CA ILE A 253 12.42 -13.44 -8.50
C ILE A 253 11.90 -14.88 -8.49
N GLY A 254 11.08 -15.28 -9.47
CA GLY A 254 10.46 -16.59 -9.57
C GLY A 254 8.94 -16.60 -9.44
N GLY A 255 8.31 -15.45 -9.64
CA GLY A 255 6.86 -15.24 -9.49
C GLY A 255 5.97 -16.01 -10.45
N SER A 256 4.69 -16.05 -10.12
CA SER A 256 3.65 -16.67 -10.93
C SER A 256 3.24 -15.81 -12.13
N LEU A 257 2.65 -16.45 -13.14
CA LEU A 257 2.09 -15.75 -14.30
C LEU A 257 0.97 -14.77 -13.88
N PRO A 258 0.96 -13.54 -14.40
CA PRO A 258 0.00 -12.51 -13.98
C PRO A 258 -1.46 -12.95 -14.14
N THR A 259 -1.80 -13.64 -15.24
CA THR A 259 -3.18 -14.01 -15.56
C THR A 259 -3.76 -15.12 -14.69
N ILE A 260 -2.93 -15.86 -13.96
CA ILE A 260 -3.39 -16.94 -13.06
C ILE A 260 -3.45 -16.50 -11.59
N ARG A 261 -2.78 -15.40 -11.22
CA ARG A 261 -2.91 -14.83 -9.87
C ARG A 261 -4.36 -14.42 -9.60
N GLY A 262 -4.82 -14.58 -8.38
CA GLY A 262 -6.20 -14.25 -7.98
C GLY A 262 -7.28 -15.22 -8.49
N ARG A 263 -6.90 -16.36 -9.04
CA ARG A 263 -7.79 -17.52 -9.24
C ARG A 263 -7.75 -18.42 -8.01
N ASP A 264 -8.69 -19.36 -7.95
CA ASP A 264 -8.65 -20.40 -6.93
C ASP A 264 -7.33 -21.19 -7.07
N PRO A 265 -6.66 -21.52 -5.94
CA PRO A 265 -5.41 -22.26 -5.99
C PRO A 265 -5.56 -23.59 -6.72
N VAL A 266 -4.71 -23.82 -7.73
CA VAL A 266 -4.63 -25.08 -8.42
C VAL A 266 -3.40 -25.84 -7.90
N PRO A 267 -3.52 -27.09 -7.45
CA PRO A 267 -2.38 -27.87 -6.97
C PRO A 267 -1.23 -27.89 -7.98
N GLY A 268 -0.02 -27.61 -7.52
CA GLY A 268 1.18 -27.58 -8.36
C GLY A 268 1.40 -26.27 -9.14
N THR A 269 0.49 -25.30 -9.06
CA THR A 269 0.69 -23.98 -9.65
C THR A 269 0.98 -22.92 -8.60
N LYS A 270 1.79 -21.94 -8.98
CA LYS A 270 2.13 -20.79 -8.16
C LYS A 270 1.22 -19.62 -8.52
N GLN A 271 0.52 -19.06 -7.54
CA GLN A 271 -0.51 -18.03 -7.74
C GLN A 271 -0.35 -16.89 -6.74
N THR A 272 0.89 -16.45 -6.54
CA THR A 272 1.23 -15.49 -5.48
C THR A 272 1.89 -14.24 -6.03
N PRO A 273 1.71 -13.07 -5.39
CA PRO A 273 2.50 -11.88 -5.67
C PRO A 273 3.96 -12.04 -5.23
N CYS A 274 4.82 -11.22 -5.84
CA CYS A 274 6.20 -10.99 -5.42
C CYS A 274 6.33 -9.57 -4.90
N PHE A 275 7.27 -9.38 -3.96
CA PHE A 275 7.64 -8.08 -3.44
C PHE A 275 9.11 -7.79 -3.73
N TYR A 276 9.41 -6.54 -3.95
CA TYR A 276 10.76 -6.02 -4.00
C TYR A 276 10.88 -4.85 -3.04
N PHE A 277 11.90 -4.86 -2.19
CA PHE A 277 12.24 -3.78 -1.27
C PHE A 277 13.67 -3.31 -1.49
N GLN A 278 13.88 -2.01 -1.39
CA GLN A 278 15.19 -1.38 -1.45
C GLN A 278 15.25 -0.24 -0.44
N VAL A 279 16.36 -0.14 0.27
CA VAL A 279 16.68 1.02 1.13
C VAL A 279 18.06 1.53 0.74
N ILE A 280 18.20 2.85 0.66
CA ILE A 280 19.44 3.54 0.36
C ILE A 280 19.77 4.45 1.54
N HIS A 281 20.97 4.32 2.09
CA HIS A 281 21.49 5.27 3.06
C HIS A 281 21.81 6.57 2.32
N PRO A 282 21.35 7.76 2.78
CA PRO A 282 21.59 9.02 2.06
C PRO A 282 23.06 9.30 1.76
N ASP A 283 23.97 8.96 2.67
CA ASP A 283 25.40 9.17 2.49
C ASP A 283 25.99 8.32 1.36
N ALA A 284 25.32 7.25 0.93
CA ALA A 284 25.71 6.48 -0.24
C ALA A 284 25.50 7.24 -1.56
N LEU A 285 24.69 8.30 -1.57
CA LEU A 285 24.46 9.17 -2.73
C LEU A 285 25.43 10.36 -2.80
N SER A 286 26.12 10.68 -1.70
CA SER A 286 26.93 11.88 -1.58
C SER A 286 28.26 11.58 -0.87
N SER A 287 29.35 11.99 -1.46
CA SER A 287 30.69 11.88 -0.84
C SER A 287 30.98 13.02 0.15
N GLY A 288 29.99 13.80 0.57
CA GLY A 288 30.15 14.99 1.44
C GLY A 288 30.66 16.24 0.73
N ALA A 289 31.07 16.13 -0.51
CA ALA A 289 31.56 17.26 -1.32
C ALA A 289 30.48 17.85 -2.24
N PHE A 290 29.25 17.48 -2.04
CA PHE A 290 28.13 17.80 -2.92
C PHE A 290 27.54 19.18 -2.58
N SER A 291 27.04 19.89 -3.57
CA SER A 291 26.28 21.14 -3.43
C SER A 291 27.00 22.30 -2.72
N GLY A 292 28.26 22.55 -3.08
CA GLY A 292 28.99 23.73 -2.58
C GLY A 292 29.23 23.72 -1.06
N GLY A 293 29.28 22.55 -0.44
CA GLY A 293 29.53 22.39 1.01
C GLY A 293 28.26 22.44 1.87
N LEU A 294 27.06 22.48 1.28
CA LEU A 294 25.81 22.39 2.04
C LEU A 294 25.58 20.96 2.56
N ALA A 295 24.97 20.84 3.73
CA ALA A 295 24.46 19.57 4.21
C ALA A 295 23.34 19.07 3.28
N GLN A 296 23.19 17.75 3.14
CA GLN A 296 22.13 17.15 2.27
C GLN A 296 20.74 17.71 2.58
N ILE A 297 20.39 17.84 3.87
CA ILE A 297 19.08 18.36 4.26
C ILE A 297 18.88 19.83 3.85
N GLU A 298 19.91 20.66 3.91
CA GLU A 298 19.83 22.05 3.47
C GLU A 298 19.66 22.14 1.93
N ASN A 299 20.30 21.25 1.20
CA ASN A 299 20.08 21.15 -0.23
C ASN A 299 18.67 20.67 -0.57
N VAL A 300 18.14 19.68 0.14
CA VAL A 300 16.74 19.22 -0.01
C VAL A 300 15.76 20.36 0.28
N LYS A 301 15.97 21.14 1.36
CA LYS A 301 15.15 22.34 1.67
C LYS A 301 15.19 23.35 0.53
N ALA A 302 16.38 23.66 0.01
CA ALA A 302 16.54 24.60 -1.11
C ALA A 302 15.81 24.15 -2.35
N VAL A 303 15.95 22.88 -2.73
CA VAL A 303 15.27 22.29 -3.90
C VAL A 303 13.74 22.33 -3.74
N LEU A 304 13.22 21.94 -2.60
CA LEU A 304 11.76 21.95 -2.35
C LEU A 304 11.22 23.38 -2.31
N HIS A 305 11.96 24.32 -1.72
CA HIS A 305 11.59 25.73 -1.71
C HIS A 305 11.55 26.29 -3.14
N ASP A 306 12.55 25.99 -3.95
CA ASP A 306 12.59 26.44 -5.35
C ASP A 306 11.40 25.91 -6.16
N ILE A 307 11.12 24.61 -6.05
CA ILE A 307 9.98 23.96 -6.74
C ILE A 307 8.63 24.60 -6.35
N LEU A 308 8.46 24.91 -5.07
CA LEU A 308 7.23 25.46 -4.51
C LEU A 308 7.16 27.00 -4.55
N SER A 309 8.16 27.66 -5.16
CA SER A 309 8.17 29.12 -5.40
C SER A 309 7.57 29.46 -6.76
N HIS A 310 7.67 30.72 -7.13
CA HIS A 310 7.31 31.21 -8.48
C HIS A 310 5.83 31.03 -8.86
N GLY A 311 4.92 31.13 -7.88
CA GLY A 311 3.48 30.96 -8.07
C GLY A 311 2.97 29.54 -7.80
N ASN A 312 3.84 28.63 -7.31
CA ASN A 312 3.51 27.25 -6.98
C ASN A 312 3.34 27.01 -5.46
N GLU A 313 3.24 28.04 -4.66
CA GLU A 313 3.21 27.99 -3.18
C GLU A 313 2.02 27.21 -2.64
N HIS A 314 0.98 27.02 -3.46
CA HIS A 314 -0.22 26.24 -3.12
C HIS A 314 -0.19 24.79 -3.61
N CYS A 315 0.88 24.38 -4.28
CA CYS A 315 1.03 23.00 -4.72
C CYS A 315 1.24 22.06 -3.54
N LEU A 316 0.60 20.89 -3.60
CA LEU A 316 0.79 19.85 -2.59
C LEU A 316 2.01 18.99 -2.91
N LEU A 317 2.76 18.65 -1.87
CA LEU A 317 3.79 17.61 -1.96
C LEU A 317 3.18 16.21 -1.80
N PRO A 318 3.74 15.19 -2.47
CA PRO A 318 3.32 13.81 -2.24
C PRO A 318 3.51 13.40 -0.76
N GLY A 319 2.48 12.78 -0.17
CA GLY A 319 2.45 12.44 1.25
C GLY A 319 1.88 13.55 2.16
N GLU A 320 1.65 14.75 1.65
CA GLU A 320 1.13 15.87 2.44
C GLU A 320 -0.33 15.64 2.88
N LEU A 321 -1.16 15.05 2.03
CA LEU A 321 -2.55 14.74 2.38
C LEU A 321 -2.61 13.72 3.51
N GLU A 322 -1.76 12.71 3.47
CA GLU A 322 -1.60 11.70 4.52
C GLU A 322 -1.10 12.34 5.83
N ALA A 323 -0.13 13.24 5.76
CA ALA A 323 0.38 13.99 6.92
C ALA A 323 -0.70 14.89 7.54
N ARG A 324 -1.47 15.59 6.72
CA ARG A 324 -2.62 16.42 7.16
C ARG A 324 -3.70 15.55 7.83
N TRP A 325 -3.99 14.38 7.28
CA TRP A 325 -4.96 13.45 7.88
C TRP A 325 -4.46 12.91 9.21
N ALA A 326 -3.19 12.52 9.31
CA ALA A 326 -2.58 12.08 10.56
C ALA A 326 -2.64 13.16 11.65
N LYS A 327 -2.45 14.44 11.27
CA LYS A 327 -2.63 15.57 12.17
C LYS A 327 -4.08 15.68 12.67
N LYS A 328 -5.07 15.48 11.81
CA LYS A 328 -6.49 15.44 12.21
C LYS A 328 -6.77 14.30 13.17
N CYS A 329 -6.24 13.09 12.93
CA CYS A 329 -6.34 11.98 13.87
C CYS A 329 -5.72 12.32 15.23
N THR A 330 -4.54 12.94 15.24
CA THR A 330 -3.86 13.39 16.47
C THR A 330 -4.70 14.41 17.24
N ASN A 331 -5.20 15.43 16.56
CA ASN A 331 -6.01 16.50 17.16
C ASN A 331 -7.33 15.96 17.76
N ASN A 332 -7.93 14.97 17.12
CA ASN A 332 -9.16 14.33 17.58
C ASN A 332 -8.93 13.18 18.58
N GLY A 333 -7.68 12.74 18.80
CA GLY A 333 -7.33 11.68 19.73
C GLY A 333 -7.75 10.27 19.30
N GLY A 334 -7.95 10.01 18.00
CA GLY A 334 -8.37 8.70 17.51
C GLY A 334 -8.40 8.59 15.99
N LEU A 335 -8.81 7.42 15.50
CA LEU A 335 -8.96 7.14 14.08
C LEU A 335 -10.28 7.70 13.54
N LEU A 336 -10.26 8.22 12.33
CA LEU A 336 -11.41 8.87 11.73
C LEU A 336 -12.10 7.93 10.73
N PHE A 337 -13.36 7.57 11.02
CA PHE A 337 -14.16 6.69 10.19
C PHE A 337 -15.53 7.30 9.88
N SER A 338 -15.99 7.09 8.65
CA SER A 338 -17.35 7.41 8.25
C SER A 338 -18.36 6.41 8.86
N ARG A 339 -19.63 6.79 8.92
CA ARG A 339 -20.71 5.88 9.33
C ARG A 339 -20.75 4.59 8.51
N HIS A 340 -20.38 4.66 7.23
CA HIS A 340 -20.34 3.49 6.37
C HIS A 340 -19.22 2.54 6.79
N GLU A 341 -18.03 3.04 7.06
CA GLU A 341 -16.88 2.23 7.53
C GLU A 341 -17.13 1.65 8.93
N ILE A 342 -17.77 2.40 9.82
CA ILE A 342 -18.18 1.89 11.14
C ILE A 342 -19.14 0.70 10.99
N ARG A 343 -20.10 0.76 10.06
CA ARG A 343 -20.95 -0.40 9.78
C ARG A 343 -20.16 -1.61 9.27
N GLN A 344 -19.13 -1.40 8.45
CA GLN A 344 -18.26 -2.49 8.00
C GLN A 344 -17.42 -3.06 9.15
N LEU A 345 -16.88 -2.22 10.03
CA LEU A 345 -16.18 -2.67 11.25
C LEU A 345 -17.12 -3.46 12.15
N ASN A 346 -18.40 -3.06 12.29
CA ASN A 346 -19.41 -3.81 13.04
C ASN A 346 -19.68 -5.20 12.48
N GLN A 347 -19.72 -5.35 11.15
CA GLN A 347 -19.85 -6.66 10.53
C GLN A 347 -18.66 -7.58 10.86
N ILE A 348 -17.45 -7.01 10.95
CA ILE A 348 -16.24 -7.73 11.35
C ILE A 348 -16.32 -8.08 12.85
N ALA A 349 -16.62 -7.11 13.71
CA ALA A 349 -16.73 -7.28 15.16
C ALA A 349 -17.74 -8.38 15.51
N HIS A 350 -18.92 -8.35 14.93
CA HIS A 350 -19.96 -9.36 15.14
C HIS A 350 -19.46 -10.78 14.79
N LYS A 351 -18.76 -10.95 13.65
CA LYS A 351 -18.22 -12.25 13.23
C LYS A 351 -17.16 -12.80 14.20
N CYS A 352 -16.48 -11.93 14.95
CA CYS A 352 -15.38 -12.28 15.85
C CYS A 352 -15.78 -12.20 17.32
N GLY A 353 -17.07 -12.03 17.65
CA GLY A 353 -17.58 -11.94 19.02
C GLY A 353 -17.07 -10.68 19.76
N GLN A 354 -16.69 -9.64 19.04
CA GLN A 354 -16.26 -8.37 19.62
C GLN A 354 -17.45 -7.41 19.79
N PRO A 355 -17.37 -6.48 20.77
CA PRO A 355 -18.39 -5.44 20.93
C PRO A 355 -18.55 -4.61 19.65
N VAL A 356 -19.79 -4.36 19.27
CA VAL A 356 -20.09 -3.50 18.11
C VAL A 356 -19.82 -2.04 18.42
N PHE A 357 -19.60 -1.27 17.39
CA PHE A 357 -19.37 0.17 17.44
C PHE A 357 -20.72 0.89 17.31
N GLU A 358 -21.25 1.41 18.40
CA GLU A 358 -22.43 2.27 18.34
C GLU A 358 -22.02 3.66 17.89
N VAL A 359 -22.47 4.10 16.71
CA VAL A 359 -22.07 5.39 16.12
C VAL A 359 -22.33 6.55 17.07
N ALA A 360 -23.40 6.47 17.88
CA ALA A 360 -23.76 7.49 18.87
C ALA A 360 -22.73 7.64 20.01
N GLU A 361 -21.89 6.63 20.24
CA GLU A 361 -20.82 6.67 21.26
C GLU A 361 -19.60 7.46 20.79
N PHE A 362 -19.46 7.70 19.49
CA PHE A 362 -18.29 8.35 18.93
C PHE A 362 -18.57 9.81 18.56
N PRO A 363 -17.79 10.75 19.11
CA PRO A 363 -17.93 12.15 18.75
C PRO A 363 -17.68 12.35 17.25
N GLN A 364 -18.33 13.35 16.69
CA GLN A 364 -17.98 13.81 15.35
C GLN A 364 -16.59 14.42 15.39
N ALA A 365 -15.79 14.12 14.37
CA ALA A 365 -14.46 14.64 14.27
C ALA A 365 -14.48 16.13 13.87
N ASP A 366 -13.57 16.89 14.47
CA ASP A 366 -13.22 18.21 13.97
C ASP A 366 -12.32 18.03 12.74
N MET A 367 -12.82 18.46 11.59
CA MET A 367 -12.13 18.36 10.30
C MET A 367 -11.48 19.68 9.85
N THR A 368 -11.48 20.69 10.72
CA THR A 368 -10.80 21.99 10.43
C THR A 368 -9.28 21.89 10.45
#